data_7c532d103541fe31ccbc74466307e135
#
_entry.id   7c532d103541fe31ccbc74466307e135
#
_cell.length_a   1.000
_cell.length_b   1.000
_cell.length_c   1.000
_cell.angle_alpha   90.00
_cell.angle_beta   90.00
_cell.angle_gamma   90.00
#
_symmetry.space_group_name_H-M   'P 1'
#
loop_
_entity.id
_entity.type
_entity.pdbx_description
1 polymer ?
#
loop_
_entity_poly.entity_id
_entity_poly.type
_entity_poly.pdbx_seq_one_letter_code
_entity_poly.pdbx_strand_id
1 'polypeptide(L)'
;MKRINLWKFLGVVIAIAIALIGYHRLPLATTNAVTVKLSGWAGSQVEQKLLKQVLQDFEAQHPNIKVKYEVISDQYMDVIKTRLVGDAAPDVFYLDALEAPFLMSQNVLEPLDNYIQPAFNIEDFEVTLLDSFKYQNHIYGLPKDYSTLALFYNTKSFAAAGLNTPPTTWSELRSYSQKLTSKLNKYGFGELPELARQIYKIKAFDGQVIDENGYAAFASKQSLQGLQLVIEQYQKDKSSAQKSDVGTNSGSEMFGQGKVAMVIEGNWAIPYLQETFPQLEFATAELPTINNQKGTMVFTVAYVMNKQSQQKAAAWELISYLTGKAGMQKWTATGFALPTRKSIAQKLGYDKDILRKPLVAGVSYATPWQVGKYPAAIMNNFDNQFVSALLGQQSLQQAMLKAQTAANQQIKLME
;
A
#
# COMPACT_ATOMS: atom_id res chain seq x y z
N MET A 1 86.17 -21.85 18.24
CA MET A 1 84.77 -22.18 17.94
C MET A 1 83.95 -21.90 19.18
N LYS A 2 83.13 -20.79 19.14
CA LYS A 2 82.21 -20.40 20.24
C LYS A 2 80.97 -21.29 20.24
N ARG A 3 80.77 -22.07 21.30
CA ARG A 3 79.53 -22.84 21.51
C ARG A 3 78.35 -21.89 21.64
N ILE A 4 77.47 -21.89 20.65
CA ILE A 4 76.21 -21.18 20.70
C ILE A 4 75.32 -21.86 21.73
N ASN A 5 74.89 -21.12 22.74
CA ASN A 5 74.09 -21.62 23.87
C ASN A 5 72.68 -21.99 23.35
N LEU A 6 72.53 -23.27 23.00
CA LEU A 6 71.30 -23.87 22.46
C LEU A 6 70.05 -23.58 23.35
N TRP A 7 70.24 -23.41 24.63
CA TRP A 7 69.20 -23.12 25.62
C TRP A 7 68.60 -21.70 25.48
N LYS A 8 69.42 -20.71 25.06
CA LYS A 8 68.92 -19.35 24.80
C LYS A 8 68.07 -19.29 23.50
N PHE A 9 68.42 -20.12 22.52
CA PHE A 9 67.63 -20.18 21.26
C PHE A 9 66.26 -20.88 21.50
N LEU A 10 66.23 -21.93 22.30
CA LEU A 10 65.03 -22.67 22.69
C LEU A 10 64.07 -21.76 23.49
N GLY A 11 64.56 -20.89 24.37
CA GLY A 11 63.78 -19.96 25.17
C GLY A 11 63.10 -18.89 24.32
N VAL A 12 63.77 -18.37 23.28
CA VAL A 12 63.21 -17.39 22.36
C VAL A 12 62.15 -18.00 21.45
N VAL A 13 62.35 -19.23 20.97
CA VAL A 13 61.35 -19.94 20.14
C VAL A 13 60.09 -20.27 20.93
N ILE A 14 60.23 -20.68 22.21
CA ILE A 14 59.08 -20.94 23.10
C ILE A 14 58.32 -19.60 23.40
N ALA A 15 59.00 -18.49 23.64
CA ALA A 15 58.38 -17.20 23.90
C ALA A 15 57.63 -16.67 22.66
N ILE A 16 58.16 -16.86 21.45
CA ILE A 16 57.49 -16.51 20.20
C ILE A 16 56.26 -17.42 19.93
N ALA A 17 56.39 -18.74 20.24
CA ALA A 17 55.25 -19.65 20.11
C ALA A 17 54.12 -19.33 21.09
N ILE A 18 54.41 -18.93 22.32
CA ILE A 18 53.41 -18.49 23.32
C ILE A 18 52.78 -17.15 22.91
N ALA A 19 53.56 -16.21 22.36
CA ALA A 19 53.05 -14.96 21.85
C ALA A 19 52.13 -15.16 20.64
N LEU A 20 52.46 -16.07 19.72
CA LEU A 20 51.63 -16.44 18.57
C LEU A 20 50.32 -17.18 18.97
N ILE A 21 50.40 -18.05 19.99
CA ILE A 21 49.21 -18.73 20.53
C ILE A 21 48.35 -17.76 21.33
N GLY A 22 48.93 -16.79 22.02
CA GLY A 22 48.21 -15.70 22.71
C GLY A 22 47.54 -14.74 21.74
N TYR A 23 48.11 -14.48 20.56
CA TYR A 23 47.55 -13.63 19.53
C TYR A 23 46.35 -14.30 18.81
N HIS A 24 46.30 -15.62 18.71
CA HIS A 24 45.17 -16.37 18.13
C HIS A 24 44.03 -16.65 19.11
N ARG A 25 44.15 -16.23 20.39
CA ARG A 25 43.11 -16.36 21.40
C ARG A 25 42.64 -15.00 21.93
N LEU A 26 42.61 -13.95 21.10
CA LEU A 26 41.70 -12.88 21.36
C LEU A 26 40.29 -13.48 21.15
N PRO A 27 39.44 -13.53 22.17
CA PRO A 27 38.07 -13.91 21.94
C PRO A 27 37.54 -12.86 20.95
N LEU A 28 37.26 -13.28 19.72
CA LEU A 28 36.26 -12.58 18.91
C LEU A 28 35.09 -12.47 19.87
N ALA A 29 34.86 -11.27 20.37
CA ALA A 29 33.64 -10.99 21.10
C ALA A 29 32.52 -11.42 20.16
N THR A 30 31.98 -12.60 20.39
CA THR A 30 30.71 -13.01 19.81
C THR A 30 29.70 -12.06 20.42
N THR A 31 29.56 -10.89 19.81
CA THR A 31 28.42 -10.06 20.07
C THR A 31 27.24 -10.93 19.67
N ASN A 32 26.51 -11.43 20.67
CA ASN A 32 25.31 -12.18 20.43
C ASN A 32 24.43 -11.32 19.53
N ALA A 33 24.23 -11.77 18.27
CA ALA A 33 23.47 -11.02 17.32
C ALA A 33 22.04 -10.81 17.87
N VAL A 34 21.60 -9.57 17.86
CA VAL A 34 20.24 -9.22 18.27
C VAL A 34 19.28 -9.71 17.19
N THR A 35 18.20 -10.39 17.58
CA THR A 35 17.17 -10.82 16.63
C THR A 35 15.99 -9.87 16.66
N VAL A 36 15.70 -9.24 15.53
CA VAL A 36 14.49 -8.43 15.29
C VAL A 36 13.44 -9.29 14.60
N LYS A 37 12.26 -9.37 15.18
CA LYS A 37 11.10 -10.06 14.58
C LYS A 37 10.36 -9.09 13.69
N LEU A 38 10.25 -9.42 12.40
CA LEU A 38 9.46 -8.69 11.41
C LEU A 38 8.27 -9.54 10.96
N SER A 39 7.06 -9.01 11.00
CA SER A 39 5.89 -9.66 10.39
C SER A 39 5.29 -8.80 9.29
N GLY A 40 4.83 -9.48 8.25
CA GLY A 40 4.17 -8.88 7.11
C GLY A 40 3.32 -9.89 6.35
N TRP A 41 2.65 -9.44 5.33
CA TRP A 41 2.03 -10.31 4.33
C TRP A 41 2.89 -10.34 3.06
N ALA A 42 2.56 -11.22 2.15
CA ALA A 42 3.12 -11.23 0.80
C ALA A 42 2.04 -11.56 -0.22
N GLY A 43 1.90 -10.72 -1.21
CA GLY A 43 0.95 -10.90 -2.31
C GLY A 43 1.36 -11.99 -3.31
N SER A 44 2.67 -12.32 -3.37
CA SER A 44 3.20 -13.33 -4.28
C SER A 44 4.52 -13.94 -3.78
N GLN A 45 4.92 -15.07 -4.38
CA GLN A 45 6.23 -15.67 -4.12
C GLN A 45 7.40 -14.78 -4.57
N VAL A 46 7.19 -14.00 -5.65
CA VAL A 46 8.20 -13.06 -6.16
C VAL A 46 8.44 -11.96 -5.13
N GLU A 47 7.38 -11.41 -4.55
CA GLU A 47 7.45 -10.40 -3.50
C GLU A 47 8.20 -10.94 -2.26
N GLN A 48 7.87 -12.17 -1.82
CA GLN A 48 8.57 -12.81 -0.71
C GLN A 48 10.07 -12.97 -0.97
N LYS A 49 10.44 -13.42 -2.18
CA LYS A 49 11.84 -13.60 -2.58
C LYS A 49 12.58 -12.27 -2.58
N LEU A 50 11.96 -11.22 -3.12
CA LEU A 50 12.53 -9.88 -3.17
C LEU A 50 12.78 -9.33 -1.75
N LEU A 51 11.80 -9.44 -0.85
CA LEU A 51 11.99 -8.98 0.53
C LEU A 51 13.10 -9.75 1.22
N LYS A 52 13.18 -11.08 1.06
CA LYS A 52 14.28 -11.89 1.61
C LYS A 52 15.64 -11.39 1.13
N GLN A 53 15.78 -11.02 -0.13
CA GLN A 53 17.03 -10.45 -0.66
C GLN A 53 17.35 -9.11 0.00
N VAL A 54 16.36 -8.23 0.16
CA VAL A 54 16.54 -6.93 0.84
C VAL A 54 16.97 -7.12 2.29
N LEU A 55 16.37 -8.09 3.00
CA LEU A 55 16.75 -8.43 4.38
C LEU A 55 18.15 -9.03 4.49
N GLN A 56 18.56 -9.88 3.55
CA GLN A 56 19.93 -10.41 3.49
C GLN A 56 20.96 -9.29 3.29
N ASP A 57 20.67 -8.32 2.44
CA ASP A 57 21.53 -7.14 2.26
C ASP A 57 21.61 -6.27 3.51
N PHE A 58 20.52 -6.13 4.24
CA PHE A 58 20.52 -5.48 5.55
C PHE A 58 21.42 -6.21 6.54
N GLU A 59 21.25 -7.53 6.70
CA GLU A 59 22.06 -8.33 7.62
C GLU A 59 23.54 -8.33 7.26
N ALA A 60 23.89 -8.25 5.97
CA ALA A 60 25.28 -8.13 5.53
C ALA A 60 25.91 -6.79 5.96
N GLN A 61 25.14 -5.71 6.00
CA GLN A 61 25.57 -4.38 6.44
C GLN A 61 25.52 -4.22 7.97
N HIS A 62 24.69 -5.00 8.65
CA HIS A 62 24.45 -4.96 10.10
C HIS A 62 24.69 -6.37 10.71
N PRO A 63 25.94 -6.87 10.75
CA PRO A 63 26.23 -8.26 11.12
C PRO A 63 25.79 -8.64 12.54
N ASN A 64 25.59 -7.65 13.41
CA ASN A 64 25.12 -7.82 14.77
C ASN A 64 23.58 -7.90 14.89
N ILE A 65 22.83 -7.76 13.78
CA ILE A 65 21.37 -7.83 13.75
C ILE A 65 20.94 -8.95 12.83
N LYS A 66 20.05 -9.82 13.31
CA LYS A 66 19.38 -10.85 12.53
C LYS A 66 17.90 -10.53 12.42
N VAL A 67 17.30 -10.81 11.26
CA VAL A 67 15.88 -10.55 11.04
C VAL A 67 15.12 -11.87 10.91
N LYS A 68 14.22 -12.13 11.86
CA LYS A 68 13.27 -13.24 11.76
C LYS A 68 12.01 -12.75 11.10
N TYR A 69 11.89 -12.96 9.78
CA TYR A 69 10.70 -12.57 9.02
C TYR A 69 9.64 -13.68 9.04
N GLU A 70 8.41 -13.31 9.42
CA GLU A 70 7.23 -14.15 9.43
C GLU A 70 6.19 -13.60 8.43
N VAL A 71 5.70 -14.45 7.54
CA VAL A 71 4.59 -14.14 6.64
C VAL A 71 3.30 -14.64 7.24
N ILE A 72 2.33 -13.76 7.43
CA ILE A 72 0.97 -14.09 7.86
C ILE A 72 0.05 -13.89 6.65
N SER A 73 -0.47 -14.98 6.10
CA SER A 73 -1.21 -14.97 4.83
C SER A 73 -2.67 -14.56 4.96
N ASP A 74 -3.31 -14.90 6.10
CA ASP A 74 -4.73 -14.70 6.31
C ASP A 74 -4.99 -13.88 7.58
N GLN A 75 -6.01 -13.03 7.54
CA GLN A 75 -6.46 -12.22 8.68
C GLN A 75 -5.31 -11.50 9.40
N TYR A 76 -4.37 -10.97 8.62
CA TYR A 76 -3.12 -10.41 9.12
C TYR A 76 -3.31 -9.44 10.28
N MET A 77 -4.18 -8.45 10.13
CA MET A 77 -4.39 -7.43 11.17
C MET A 77 -5.07 -8.00 12.42
N ASP A 78 -5.94 -9.00 12.29
CA ASP A 78 -6.57 -9.64 13.44
C ASP A 78 -5.55 -10.45 14.25
N VAL A 79 -4.63 -11.13 13.56
CA VAL A 79 -3.49 -11.82 14.19
C VAL A 79 -2.58 -10.83 14.90
N ILE A 80 -2.22 -9.71 14.25
CA ILE A 80 -1.37 -8.68 14.86
C ILE A 80 -2.06 -8.04 16.07
N LYS A 81 -3.34 -7.67 15.97
CA LYS A 81 -4.12 -7.10 17.09
C LYS A 81 -4.16 -8.06 18.28
N THR A 82 -4.43 -9.35 18.02
CA THR A 82 -4.42 -10.38 19.05
C THR A 82 -3.06 -10.52 19.74
N ARG A 83 -1.98 -10.51 18.97
CA ARG A 83 -0.61 -10.59 19.50
C ARG A 83 -0.19 -9.34 20.29
N LEU A 84 -0.69 -8.15 19.90
CA LEU A 84 -0.44 -6.91 20.65
C LEU A 84 -1.09 -6.96 22.04
N VAL A 85 -2.28 -7.54 22.15
CA VAL A 85 -2.96 -7.72 23.45
C VAL A 85 -2.24 -8.75 24.32
N GLY A 86 -1.68 -9.81 23.72
CA GLY A 86 -1.03 -10.91 24.42
C GLY A 86 0.49 -10.76 24.59
N ASP A 87 1.08 -9.56 24.41
CA ASP A 87 2.51 -9.27 24.50
C ASP A 87 3.40 -10.20 23.62
N ALA A 88 2.82 -10.70 22.53
CA ALA A 88 3.48 -11.63 21.60
C ALA A 88 3.70 -11.03 20.20
N ALA A 89 3.46 -9.73 20.06
CA ALA A 89 3.62 -9.04 18.77
C ALA A 89 5.09 -8.96 18.34
N PRO A 90 5.38 -8.93 17.03
CA PRO A 90 6.72 -8.74 16.51
C PRO A 90 7.28 -7.36 16.89
N ASP A 91 8.60 -7.18 16.76
CA ASP A 91 9.26 -5.89 17.01
C ASP A 91 8.87 -4.86 15.95
N VAL A 92 8.80 -5.29 14.69
CA VAL A 92 8.40 -4.49 13.51
C VAL A 92 7.34 -5.25 12.75
N PHE A 93 6.34 -4.51 12.23
CA PHE A 93 5.30 -5.14 11.43
C PHE A 93 4.70 -4.16 10.40
N TYR A 94 4.01 -4.73 9.41
CA TYR A 94 3.28 -3.95 8.41
C TYR A 94 2.00 -3.37 9.02
N LEU A 95 1.74 -2.12 8.74
CA LEU A 95 0.48 -1.47 9.07
C LEU A 95 -0.10 -0.81 7.82
N ASP A 96 -1.27 -1.27 7.41
CA ASP A 96 -2.04 -0.62 6.36
C ASP A 96 -2.59 0.73 6.83
N ALA A 97 -2.64 1.71 5.94
CA ALA A 97 -3.14 3.04 6.26
C ALA A 97 -4.59 3.01 6.78
N LEU A 98 -5.42 2.06 6.33
CA LEU A 98 -6.80 1.88 6.78
C LEU A 98 -6.89 1.59 8.28
N GLU A 99 -5.99 0.75 8.80
CA GLU A 99 -5.97 0.32 10.21
C GLU A 99 -5.13 1.26 11.12
N ALA A 100 -4.33 2.14 10.50
CA ALA A 100 -3.42 3.01 11.23
C ALA A 100 -4.14 3.92 12.25
N PRO A 101 -5.28 4.58 11.97
CA PRO A 101 -5.95 5.43 12.93
C PRO A 101 -6.35 4.70 14.23
N PHE A 102 -6.78 3.45 14.10
CA PHE A 102 -7.11 2.64 15.28
C PHE A 102 -5.87 2.32 16.10
N LEU A 103 -4.83 1.69 15.52
CA LEU A 103 -3.65 1.26 16.27
C LEU A 103 -2.85 2.44 16.86
N MET A 104 -2.74 3.55 16.15
CA MET A 104 -2.10 4.76 16.67
C MET A 104 -2.85 5.30 17.91
N SER A 105 -4.18 5.21 17.94
CA SER A 105 -4.98 5.65 19.08
C SER A 105 -4.88 4.74 20.31
N GLN A 106 -4.49 3.46 20.13
CA GLN A 106 -4.40 2.46 21.22
C GLN A 106 -3.06 2.52 21.98
N ASN A 107 -2.14 3.42 21.63
CA ASN A 107 -0.84 3.56 22.29
C ASN A 107 0.01 2.28 22.31
N VAL A 108 -0.15 1.43 21.29
CA VAL A 108 0.60 0.16 21.13
C VAL A 108 1.80 0.28 20.19
N LEU A 109 1.92 1.42 19.50
CA LEU A 109 3.01 1.73 18.59
C LEU A 109 4.02 2.67 19.25
N GLU A 110 5.30 2.49 18.92
CA GLU A 110 6.37 3.40 19.34
C GLU A 110 6.42 4.62 18.41
N PRO A 111 6.40 5.86 18.94
CA PRO A 111 6.66 7.05 18.15
C PRO A 111 8.08 7.04 17.60
N LEU A 112 8.24 7.33 16.31
CA LEU A 112 9.52 7.24 15.63
C LEU A 112 10.31 8.56 15.63
N ASP A 113 9.74 9.65 16.07
CA ASP A 113 10.31 11.01 16.00
C ASP A 113 11.73 11.08 16.59
N ASN A 114 11.94 10.47 17.76
CA ASN A 114 13.22 10.49 18.46
C ASN A 114 14.34 9.69 17.76
N TYR A 115 13.98 8.82 16.83
CA TYR A 115 14.93 8.02 16.05
C TYR A 115 15.32 8.70 14.73
N ILE A 116 14.44 9.58 14.20
CA ILE A 116 14.63 10.24 12.92
C ILE A 116 15.70 11.32 13.00
N GLN A 117 16.88 11.03 12.46
CA GLN A 117 17.97 11.99 12.37
C GLN A 117 17.88 12.81 11.07
N PRO A 118 18.44 14.04 10.99
CA PRO A 118 18.40 14.86 9.78
C PRO A 118 18.93 14.15 8.53
N ALA A 119 19.95 13.30 8.68
CA ALA A 119 20.53 12.53 7.58
C ALA A 119 19.56 11.51 6.95
N PHE A 120 18.51 11.10 7.69
CA PHE A 120 17.47 10.21 7.17
C PHE A 120 16.63 10.88 6.07
N ASN A 121 16.58 12.21 6.07
CA ASN A 121 15.85 13.02 5.08
C ASN A 121 14.37 12.61 4.98
N ILE A 122 13.61 12.86 6.03
CA ILE A 122 12.18 12.54 6.10
C ILE A 122 11.35 13.32 5.05
N GLU A 123 11.83 14.49 4.61
CA GLU A 123 11.16 15.36 3.62
C GLU A 123 11.16 14.78 2.20
N ASP A 124 12.00 13.77 1.94
CA ASP A 124 12.04 13.04 0.68
C ASP A 124 10.80 12.13 0.48
N PHE A 125 10.08 11.84 1.54
CA PHE A 125 8.82 11.09 1.44
C PHE A 125 7.70 11.93 0.82
N GLU A 126 6.78 11.26 0.13
CA GLU A 126 5.50 11.85 -0.26
C GLU A 126 4.69 12.20 1.01
N VAL A 127 4.33 13.47 1.15
CA VAL A 127 3.69 14.00 2.36
C VAL A 127 2.38 13.27 2.69
N THR A 128 1.53 13.07 1.68
CA THR A 128 0.24 12.36 1.84
C THR A 128 0.42 10.95 2.43
N LEU A 129 1.49 10.25 2.06
CA LEU A 129 1.78 8.90 2.55
C LEU A 129 2.29 8.94 4.00
N LEU A 130 3.19 9.85 4.30
CA LEU A 130 3.74 10.00 5.65
C LEU A 130 2.66 10.44 6.63
N ASP A 131 1.80 11.37 6.23
CA ASP A 131 0.71 11.88 7.08
C ASP A 131 -0.33 10.80 7.43
N SER A 132 -0.46 9.76 6.59
CA SER A 132 -1.31 8.61 6.90
C SER A 132 -0.90 7.84 8.16
N PHE A 133 0.34 8.00 8.62
CA PHE A 133 0.91 7.36 9.81
C PHE A 133 1.31 8.35 10.89
N LYS A 134 0.70 9.54 10.88
CA LYS A 134 0.82 10.55 11.93
C LYS A 134 -0.42 10.59 12.81
N TYR A 135 -0.21 10.71 14.11
CA TYR A 135 -1.28 10.89 15.07
C TYR A 135 -0.77 11.83 16.19
N GLN A 136 -1.56 12.85 16.54
CA GLN A 136 -1.19 13.85 17.56
C GLN A 136 0.22 14.45 17.36
N ASN A 137 0.56 14.77 16.11
CA ASN A 137 1.85 15.32 15.68
C ASN A 137 3.06 14.36 15.80
N HIS A 138 2.84 13.07 16.08
CA HIS A 138 3.91 12.07 16.12
C HIS A 138 3.85 11.15 14.91
N ILE A 139 5.01 10.71 14.43
CA ILE A 139 5.17 9.73 13.36
C ILE A 139 5.24 8.35 13.99
N TYR A 140 4.31 7.45 13.64
CA TYR A 140 4.27 6.07 14.12
C TYR A 140 4.69 5.03 13.08
N GLY A 141 4.76 5.42 11.82
CA GLY A 141 5.15 4.52 10.75
C GLY A 141 5.84 5.24 9.60
N LEU A 142 6.75 4.53 8.94
CA LEU A 142 7.41 5.00 7.72
C LEU A 142 6.87 4.22 6.53
N PRO A 143 6.27 4.92 5.52
CA PRO A 143 5.65 4.28 4.38
C PRO A 143 6.65 3.46 3.57
N LYS A 144 6.35 2.17 3.37
CA LYS A 144 7.23 1.25 2.61
C LYS A 144 6.98 1.31 1.10
N ASP A 145 5.73 1.43 0.71
CA ASP A 145 5.28 1.50 -0.68
C ASP A 145 3.87 2.07 -0.78
N TYR A 146 3.44 2.33 -2.00
CA TYR A 146 2.08 2.79 -2.26
C TYR A 146 1.58 2.41 -3.65
N SER A 147 0.29 2.58 -3.85
CA SER A 147 -0.36 2.66 -5.14
C SER A 147 -1.48 3.69 -5.11
N THR A 148 -1.55 4.56 -6.09
CA THR A 148 -2.78 5.31 -6.39
C THR A 148 -3.66 4.51 -7.33
N LEU A 149 -4.85 5.03 -7.67
CA LEU A 149 -5.68 4.52 -8.75
C LEU A 149 -5.48 5.36 -10.00
N ALA A 150 -5.50 4.67 -11.15
CA ALA A 150 -5.46 5.27 -12.48
C ALA A 150 -6.50 4.60 -13.39
N LEU A 151 -6.85 5.25 -14.49
CA LEU A 151 -7.66 4.67 -15.54
C LEU A 151 -6.78 3.79 -16.43
N PHE A 152 -7.10 2.51 -16.53
CA PHE A 152 -6.55 1.57 -17.48
C PHE A 152 -7.49 1.45 -18.67
N TYR A 153 -6.98 1.53 -19.89
CA TYR A 153 -7.80 1.42 -21.09
C TYR A 153 -7.13 0.58 -22.19
N ASN A 154 -7.93 -0.22 -22.89
CA ASN A 154 -7.48 -1.08 -23.97
C ASN A 154 -7.31 -0.26 -25.25
N THR A 155 -6.07 -0.12 -25.72
CA THR A 155 -5.74 0.75 -26.87
C THR A 155 -6.34 0.24 -28.18
N LYS A 156 -6.41 -1.08 -28.39
CA LYS A 156 -7.09 -1.66 -29.56
C LYS A 156 -8.59 -1.39 -29.55
N SER A 157 -9.23 -1.50 -28.39
CA SER A 157 -10.66 -1.19 -28.26
C SER A 157 -10.96 0.28 -28.53
N PHE A 158 -10.07 1.18 -28.06
CA PHE A 158 -10.17 2.61 -28.33
C PHE A 158 -10.04 2.90 -29.82
N ALA A 159 -9.02 2.38 -30.46
CA ALA A 159 -8.81 2.54 -31.91
C ALA A 159 -10.02 2.03 -32.71
N ALA A 160 -10.54 0.84 -32.39
CA ALA A 160 -11.70 0.25 -33.06
C ALA A 160 -12.99 1.10 -32.87
N ALA A 161 -13.10 1.81 -31.74
CA ALA A 161 -14.19 2.75 -31.50
C ALA A 161 -13.94 4.17 -32.05
N GLY A 162 -12.75 4.42 -32.65
CA GLY A 162 -12.37 5.75 -33.11
C GLY A 162 -12.18 6.75 -31.96
N LEU A 163 -11.54 6.29 -30.88
CA LEU A 163 -11.13 7.09 -29.72
C LEU A 163 -9.59 7.20 -29.74
N ASN A 164 -9.08 8.43 -29.75
CA ASN A 164 -7.64 8.68 -29.92
C ASN A 164 -6.93 9.02 -28.60
N THR A 165 -7.66 9.45 -27.59
CA THR A 165 -7.15 9.88 -26.30
C THR A 165 -7.99 9.29 -25.16
N PRO A 166 -7.41 9.08 -23.97
CA PRO A 166 -8.21 8.73 -22.79
C PRO A 166 -9.17 9.87 -22.39
N PRO A 167 -10.28 9.57 -21.71
CA PRO A 167 -11.19 10.58 -21.22
C PRO A 167 -10.54 11.42 -20.11
N THR A 168 -10.79 12.73 -20.11
CA THR A 168 -10.25 13.69 -19.14
C THR A 168 -11.29 14.14 -18.10
N THR A 169 -12.57 13.93 -18.40
CA THR A 169 -13.70 14.22 -17.52
C THR A 169 -14.58 12.99 -17.34
N TRP A 170 -15.35 12.94 -16.23
CA TRP A 170 -16.29 11.84 -16.01
C TRP A 170 -17.37 11.76 -17.11
N SER A 171 -17.78 12.90 -17.64
CA SER A 171 -18.72 12.96 -18.76
C SER A 171 -18.15 12.30 -20.02
N GLU A 172 -16.86 12.55 -20.32
CA GLU A 172 -16.17 11.86 -21.43
C GLU A 172 -16.03 10.37 -21.16
N LEU A 173 -15.63 9.96 -19.95
CA LEU A 173 -15.53 8.53 -19.59
C LEU A 173 -16.88 7.84 -19.81
N ARG A 174 -17.98 8.45 -19.39
CA ARG A 174 -19.33 7.93 -19.57
C ARG A 174 -19.72 7.82 -21.05
N SER A 175 -19.47 8.87 -21.84
CA SER A 175 -19.70 8.88 -23.28
C SER A 175 -18.85 7.84 -24.02
N TYR A 176 -17.57 7.71 -23.66
CA TYR A 176 -16.68 6.70 -24.24
C TYR A 176 -17.12 5.28 -23.86
N SER A 177 -17.57 5.10 -22.62
CA SER A 177 -18.13 3.83 -22.15
C SER A 177 -19.32 3.37 -22.99
N GLN A 178 -20.28 4.29 -23.25
CA GLN A 178 -21.44 4.01 -24.11
C GLN A 178 -21.02 3.68 -25.54
N LYS A 179 -20.08 4.45 -26.11
CA LYS A 179 -19.56 4.23 -27.47
C LYS A 179 -18.85 2.89 -27.60
N LEU A 180 -18.02 2.54 -26.61
CA LEU A 180 -17.31 1.25 -26.58
C LEU A 180 -18.29 0.08 -26.43
N THR A 181 -19.31 0.23 -25.59
CA THR A 181 -20.34 -0.81 -25.40
C THR A 181 -21.12 -1.05 -26.68
N SER A 182 -21.59 0.00 -27.34
CA SER A 182 -22.40 -0.11 -28.56
C SER A 182 -21.60 -0.65 -29.76
N LYS A 183 -20.30 -0.34 -29.85
CA LYS A 183 -19.45 -0.71 -30.98
C LYS A 183 -18.83 -2.11 -30.87
N LEU A 184 -18.54 -2.59 -29.66
CA LEU A 184 -17.67 -3.74 -29.45
C LEU A 184 -18.37 -4.95 -28.82
N ASN A 185 -19.68 -4.86 -28.55
CA ASN A 185 -20.45 -5.89 -27.86
C ASN A 185 -19.81 -6.36 -26.55
N LYS A 186 -19.27 -5.41 -25.77
CA LYS A 186 -18.71 -5.60 -24.44
C LYS A 186 -18.91 -4.35 -23.62
N TYR A 187 -18.79 -4.42 -22.31
CA TYR A 187 -18.95 -3.21 -21.49
C TYR A 187 -17.80 -2.23 -21.70
N GLY A 188 -18.12 -0.95 -21.79
CA GLY A 188 -17.11 0.10 -21.92
C GLY A 188 -16.30 0.32 -20.64
N PHE A 189 -16.89 0.07 -19.46
CA PHE A 189 -16.26 0.35 -18.18
C PHE A 189 -16.51 -0.77 -17.16
N GLY A 190 -15.46 -1.13 -16.39
CA GLY A 190 -15.54 -2.01 -15.24
C GLY A 190 -15.73 -1.21 -13.95
N GLU A 191 -16.87 -1.37 -13.29
CA GLU A 191 -17.15 -0.72 -12.02
C GLU A 191 -16.86 -1.67 -10.86
N LEU A 192 -16.18 -1.14 -9.85
CA LEU A 192 -15.89 -1.82 -8.59
C LEU A 192 -16.58 -1.03 -7.48
N PRO A 193 -17.72 -1.51 -6.97
CA PRO A 193 -18.59 -0.72 -6.09
C PRO A 193 -18.12 -0.64 -4.63
N GLU A 194 -16.89 -1.09 -4.32
CA GLU A 194 -16.33 -0.96 -2.99
C GLU A 194 -16.06 0.52 -2.60
N LEU A 195 -16.29 0.87 -1.33
CA LEU A 195 -16.11 2.24 -0.80
C LEU A 195 -14.76 2.85 -1.17
N ALA A 196 -13.68 2.04 -1.11
CA ALA A 196 -12.33 2.46 -1.48
C ALA A 196 -12.24 3.09 -2.88
N ARG A 197 -13.16 2.81 -3.78
CA ARG A 197 -13.20 3.32 -5.15
C ARG A 197 -14.25 4.42 -5.35
N GLN A 198 -15.01 4.75 -4.30
CA GLN A 198 -16.09 5.75 -4.37
C GLN A 198 -15.70 7.06 -3.67
N ILE A 199 -14.76 7.04 -2.73
CA ILE A 199 -14.44 8.21 -1.89
C ILE A 199 -14.08 9.45 -2.71
N TYR A 200 -13.23 9.32 -3.74
CA TYR A 200 -12.85 10.47 -4.56
C TYR A 200 -14.04 11.07 -5.33
N LYS A 201 -15.04 10.23 -5.71
CA LYS A 201 -16.30 10.68 -6.33
C LYS A 201 -17.17 11.45 -5.32
N ILE A 202 -17.24 10.95 -4.08
CA ILE A 202 -17.92 11.61 -2.97
C ILE A 202 -17.29 12.98 -2.71
N LYS A 203 -15.96 13.03 -2.58
CA LYS A 203 -15.19 14.24 -2.30
C LYS A 203 -15.28 15.29 -3.40
N ALA A 204 -15.43 14.88 -4.66
CA ALA A 204 -15.59 15.80 -5.78
C ALA A 204 -16.85 16.71 -5.69
N PHE A 205 -17.76 16.40 -4.79
CA PHE A 205 -18.94 17.21 -4.47
C PHE A 205 -18.93 17.71 -3.02
N ASP A 206 -17.78 17.79 -2.38
CA ASP A 206 -17.59 18.17 -0.98
C ASP A 206 -18.33 17.25 0.01
N GLY A 207 -18.63 16.02 -0.43
CA GLY A 207 -19.20 14.98 0.41
C GLY A 207 -18.17 14.37 1.37
N GLN A 208 -18.66 13.74 2.41
CA GLN A 208 -17.85 13.11 3.45
C GLN A 208 -18.20 11.63 3.59
N VAL A 209 -17.20 10.81 3.94
CA VAL A 209 -17.41 9.39 4.31
C VAL A 209 -17.64 9.27 5.81
N ILE A 210 -16.86 10.02 6.58
CA ILE A 210 -16.96 10.14 8.03
C ILE A 210 -16.99 11.62 8.42
N ASP A 211 -17.64 11.92 9.53
CA ASP A 211 -17.62 13.25 10.15
C ASP A 211 -16.37 13.45 11.03
N GLU A 212 -16.27 14.63 11.66
CA GLU A 212 -15.17 15.00 12.56
C GLU A 212 -15.06 14.11 13.82
N ASN A 213 -16.17 13.47 14.21
CA ASN A 213 -16.23 12.55 15.35
C ASN A 213 -15.95 11.09 14.95
N GLY A 214 -15.73 10.81 13.65
CA GLY A 214 -15.46 9.48 13.13
C GLY A 214 -16.68 8.64 12.82
N TYR A 215 -17.89 9.21 12.88
CA TYR A 215 -19.13 8.55 12.47
C TYR A 215 -19.34 8.61 10.96
N ALA A 216 -20.02 7.60 10.40
CA ALA A 216 -20.39 7.59 8.98
C ALA A 216 -21.25 8.80 8.61
N ALA A 217 -20.90 9.47 7.47
CA ALA A 217 -21.53 10.69 6.96
C ALA A 217 -21.85 10.63 5.46
N PHE A 218 -21.82 9.44 4.85
CA PHE A 218 -21.91 9.27 3.40
C PHE A 218 -23.34 9.32 2.83
N ALA A 219 -24.37 9.58 3.64
CA ALA A 219 -25.75 9.75 3.18
C ALA A 219 -26.15 11.23 2.94
N SER A 220 -25.18 12.16 3.00
CA SER A 220 -25.43 13.57 2.71
C SER A 220 -25.79 13.80 1.24
N LYS A 221 -26.47 14.91 0.93
CA LYS A 221 -26.80 15.27 -0.47
C LYS A 221 -25.54 15.33 -1.35
N GLN A 222 -24.47 15.88 -0.84
CA GLN A 222 -23.17 15.99 -1.52
C GLN A 222 -22.58 14.61 -1.83
N SER A 223 -22.53 13.73 -0.83
CA SER A 223 -22.04 12.35 -1.01
C SER A 223 -22.86 11.58 -2.04
N LEU A 224 -24.19 11.72 -1.98
CA LEU A 224 -25.09 11.08 -2.95
C LEU A 224 -24.89 11.58 -4.38
N GLN A 225 -24.49 12.84 -4.61
CA GLN A 225 -24.18 13.33 -5.95
C GLN A 225 -23.01 12.57 -6.58
N GLY A 226 -21.95 12.32 -5.84
CA GLY A 226 -20.81 11.53 -6.32
C GLY A 226 -21.17 10.08 -6.62
N LEU A 227 -21.94 9.45 -5.73
CA LEU A 227 -22.37 8.06 -5.89
C LEU A 227 -23.40 7.88 -7.01
N GLN A 228 -24.23 8.90 -7.27
CA GLN A 228 -25.23 8.89 -8.34
C GLN A 228 -24.60 8.72 -9.72
N LEU A 229 -23.37 9.18 -9.95
CA LEU A 229 -22.65 9.00 -11.20
C LEU A 229 -22.50 7.52 -11.57
N VAL A 230 -22.21 6.68 -10.58
CA VAL A 230 -22.05 5.24 -10.75
C VAL A 230 -23.39 4.57 -11.03
N ILE A 231 -24.41 4.90 -10.24
CA ILE A 231 -25.76 4.37 -10.41
C ILE A 231 -26.29 4.65 -11.82
N GLU A 232 -26.10 5.88 -12.29
CA GLU A 232 -26.57 6.25 -13.64
C GLU A 232 -25.83 5.50 -14.74
N GLN A 233 -24.51 5.39 -14.65
CA GLN A 233 -23.73 4.69 -15.66
C GLN A 233 -24.07 3.20 -15.72
N TYR A 234 -24.35 2.59 -14.58
CA TYR A 234 -24.72 1.17 -14.51
C TYR A 234 -26.19 0.94 -14.94
N GLN A 235 -27.15 1.64 -14.33
CA GLN A 235 -28.58 1.37 -14.54
C GLN A 235 -29.16 1.99 -15.81
N LYS A 236 -28.81 3.28 -16.08
CA LYS A 236 -29.39 4.01 -17.20
C LYS A 236 -28.61 3.79 -18.50
N ASP A 237 -27.31 4.01 -18.45
CA ASP A 237 -26.46 3.90 -19.65
C ASP A 237 -26.18 2.44 -20.01
N LYS A 238 -26.21 1.53 -19.05
CA LYS A 238 -25.88 0.10 -19.20
C LYS A 238 -24.52 -0.11 -19.88
N SER A 239 -23.60 0.80 -19.64
CA SER A 239 -22.26 0.84 -20.25
C SER A 239 -21.14 0.41 -19.30
N SER A 240 -21.48 0.09 -18.06
CA SER A 240 -20.57 -0.49 -17.07
C SER A 240 -21.09 -1.83 -16.54
N ALA A 241 -20.16 -2.64 -16.05
CA ALA A 241 -20.43 -3.93 -15.41
C ALA A 241 -19.59 -4.09 -14.16
N GLN A 242 -20.12 -4.77 -13.16
CA GLN A 242 -19.35 -5.22 -12.00
C GLN A 242 -18.82 -6.65 -12.19
N LYS A 243 -17.97 -7.11 -11.30
CA LYS A 243 -17.31 -8.43 -11.37
C LYS A 243 -18.29 -9.59 -11.60
N SER A 244 -19.39 -9.60 -10.86
CA SER A 244 -20.42 -10.65 -10.94
C SER A 244 -21.16 -10.70 -12.29
N ASP A 245 -21.28 -9.56 -12.98
CA ASP A 245 -22.01 -9.50 -14.27
C ASP A 245 -21.25 -10.19 -15.40
N VAL A 246 -19.94 -10.30 -15.25
CA VAL A 246 -19.03 -10.86 -16.28
C VAL A 246 -18.27 -12.11 -15.81
N GLY A 247 -18.57 -12.59 -14.59
CA GLY A 247 -18.01 -13.84 -14.06
C GLY A 247 -16.51 -13.76 -13.76
N THR A 248 -16.06 -12.68 -13.13
CA THR A 248 -14.65 -12.45 -12.74
C THR A 248 -14.52 -12.11 -11.26
N ASN A 249 -13.28 -12.20 -10.73
CA ASN A 249 -13.02 -11.99 -9.31
C ASN A 249 -12.40 -10.61 -9.00
N SER A 250 -11.86 -9.93 -10.02
CA SER A 250 -11.21 -8.61 -9.86
C SER A 250 -11.41 -7.71 -11.07
N GLY A 251 -11.19 -6.41 -10.88
CA GLY A 251 -11.20 -5.46 -11.98
C GLY A 251 -10.08 -5.71 -13.00
N SER A 252 -8.89 -6.07 -12.51
CA SER A 252 -7.78 -6.46 -13.38
C SER A 252 -8.10 -7.66 -14.25
N GLU A 253 -8.82 -8.67 -13.71
CA GLU A 253 -9.27 -9.84 -14.46
C GLU A 253 -10.35 -9.46 -15.49
N MET A 254 -11.35 -8.63 -15.11
CA MET A 254 -12.37 -8.13 -16.06
C MET A 254 -11.71 -7.47 -17.28
N PHE A 255 -10.71 -6.65 -17.03
CA PHE A 255 -9.99 -5.92 -18.07
C PHE A 255 -9.07 -6.83 -18.88
N GLY A 256 -8.31 -7.69 -18.21
CA GLY A 256 -7.41 -8.66 -18.83
C GLY A 256 -8.12 -9.64 -19.78
N GLN A 257 -9.29 -10.15 -19.38
CA GLN A 257 -10.14 -11.00 -20.22
C GLN A 257 -10.89 -10.23 -21.33
N GLY A 258 -10.74 -8.90 -21.39
CA GLY A 258 -11.40 -8.06 -22.40
C GLY A 258 -12.92 -7.94 -22.22
N LYS A 259 -13.46 -8.26 -21.03
CA LYS A 259 -14.88 -8.10 -20.71
C LYS A 259 -15.30 -6.62 -20.64
N VAL A 260 -14.34 -5.77 -20.25
CA VAL A 260 -14.49 -4.32 -20.23
C VAL A 260 -13.35 -3.65 -20.99
N ALA A 261 -13.60 -2.47 -21.56
CA ALA A 261 -12.60 -1.72 -22.31
C ALA A 261 -11.80 -0.75 -21.45
N MET A 262 -12.35 -0.33 -20.31
CA MET A 262 -11.72 0.55 -19.31
C MET A 262 -11.99 0.01 -17.91
N VAL A 263 -11.04 0.24 -16.99
CA VAL A 263 -11.21 -0.04 -15.55
C VAL A 263 -10.36 0.92 -14.74
N ILE A 264 -10.75 1.20 -13.50
CA ILE A 264 -9.93 1.95 -12.53
C ILE A 264 -9.20 0.95 -11.63
N GLU A 265 -7.87 0.94 -11.71
CA GLU A 265 -7.01 0.01 -10.99
C GLU A 265 -5.74 0.66 -10.46
N GLY A 266 -5.03 -0.04 -9.59
CA GLY A 266 -3.76 0.40 -9.04
C GLY A 266 -2.54 -0.19 -9.75
N ASN A 267 -1.34 0.13 -9.24
CA ASN A 267 -0.08 -0.34 -9.80
C ASN A 267 0.05 -1.87 -9.85
N TRP A 268 -0.62 -2.57 -8.94
CA TRP A 268 -0.67 -4.06 -8.92
C TRP A 268 -1.22 -4.68 -10.21
N ALA A 269 -2.07 -3.94 -10.94
CA ALA A 269 -2.64 -4.43 -12.19
C ALA A 269 -1.59 -4.53 -13.31
N ILE A 270 -0.57 -3.68 -13.31
CA ILE A 270 0.44 -3.65 -14.38
C ILE A 270 1.16 -5.01 -14.52
N PRO A 271 1.88 -5.50 -13.49
CA PRO A 271 2.57 -6.78 -13.60
C PRO A 271 1.60 -7.95 -13.81
N TYR A 272 0.44 -7.94 -13.15
CA TYR A 272 -0.57 -8.97 -13.34
C TYR A 272 -1.05 -9.06 -14.80
N LEU A 273 -1.36 -7.93 -15.42
CA LEU A 273 -1.82 -7.89 -16.81
C LEU A 273 -0.72 -8.29 -17.80
N GLN A 274 0.51 -7.84 -17.57
CA GLN A 274 1.66 -8.17 -18.41
C GLN A 274 2.01 -9.66 -18.36
N GLU A 275 1.91 -10.28 -17.18
CA GLU A 275 2.23 -11.69 -16.99
C GLU A 275 1.08 -12.62 -17.44
N THR A 276 -0.16 -12.29 -17.06
CA THR A 276 -1.32 -13.17 -17.30
C THR A 276 -1.94 -12.98 -18.67
N PHE A 277 -1.88 -11.76 -19.21
CA PHE A 277 -2.48 -11.39 -20.50
C PHE A 277 -1.48 -10.68 -21.43
N PRO A 278 -0.37 -11.34 -21.81
CA PRO A 278 0.74 -10.70 -22.54
C PRO A 278 0.35 -10.15 -23.92
N GLN A 279 -0.81 -10.55 -24.48
CA GLN A 279 -1.33 -10.03 -25.75
C GLN A 279 -2.22 -8.80 -25.59
N LEU A 280 -2.50 -8.39 -24.33
CA LEU A 280 -3.31 -7.22 -24.04
C LEU A 280 -2.50 -5.94 -24.29
N GLU A 281 -2.94 -5.11 -25.22
CA GLU A 281 -2.39 -3.79 -25.43
C GLU A 281 -3.20 -2.78 -24.64
N PHE A 282 -2.56 -2.16 -23.65
CA PHE A 282 -3.20 -1.21 -22.77
C PHE A 282 -2.28 -0.03 -22.44
N ALA A 283 -2.90 1.04 -22.01
CA ALA A 283 -2.24 2.20 -21.45
C ALA A 283 -2.99 2.68 -20.20
N THR A 284 -2.36 3.62 -19.49
CA THR A 284 -2.93 4.22 -18.28
C THR A 284 -3.08 5.73 -18.47
N ALA A 285 -4.00 6.31 -17.71
CA ALA A 285 -4.20 7.77 -17.63
C ALA A 285 -4.55 8.16 -16.19
N GLU A 286 -4.33 9.43 -15.83
CA GLU A 286 -4.91 9.97 -14.61
C GLU A 286 -6.44 9.77 -14.62
N LEU A 287 -7.07 9.67 -13.44
CA LEU A 287 -8.52 9.56 -13.39
C LEU A 287 -9.18 10.83 -13.97
N PRO A 288 -10.27 10.66 -14.70
CA PRO A 288 -11.03 11.79 -15.20
C PRO A 288 -11.50 12.70 -14.06
N THR A 289 -11.46 14.00 -14.30
CA THR A 289 -11.98 14.98 -13.34
C THR A 289 -13.49 14.81 -13.12
N ILE A 290 -13.93 15.02 -11.90
CA ILE A 290 -15.34 15.04 -11.51
C ILE A 290 -15.62 16.42 -10.94
N ASN A 291 -16.69 17.09 -11.40
CA ASN A 291 -17.02 18.44 -10.95
C ASN A 291 -15.81 19.40 -11.02
N ASN A 292 -15.01 19.30 -12.09
CA ASN A 292 -13.75 20.03 -12.32
C ASN A 292 -12.66 19.81 -11.26
N GLN A 293 -12.80 18.80 -10.39
CA GLN A 293 -11.82 18.46 -9.38
C GLN A 293 -11.03 17.21 -9.80
N LYS A 294 -9.71 17.26 -9.65
CA LYS A 294 -8.87 16.05 -9.67
C LYS A 294 -9.06 15.27 -8.39
N GLY A 295 -9.08 13.96 -8.46
CA GLY A 295 -9.17 13.09 -7.30
C GLY A 295 -8.76 11.67 -7.64
N THR A 296 -8.13 11.01 -6.70
CA THR A 296 -7.86 9.58 -6.73
C THR A 296 -7.71 9.06 -5.31
N MET A 297 -7.63 7.75 -5.16
CA MET A 297 -7.31 7.11 -3.89
C MET A 297 -5.84 6.74 -3.85
N VAL A 298 -5.27 6.69 -2.63
CA VAL A 298 -3.96 6.09 -2.41
C VAL A 298 -4.02 5.05 -1.30
N PHE A 299 -3.45 3.90 -1.59
CA PHE A 299 -3.23 2.77 -0.69
C PHE A 299 -1.76 2.76 -0.31
N THR A 300 -1.45 2.70 0.97
CA THR A 300 -0.07 2.65 1.46
C THR A 300 0.04 1.82 2.72
N VAL A 301 1.20 1.22 2.89
CA VAL A 301 1.56 0.38 4.04
C VAL A 301 2.83 0.94 4.65
N ALA A 302 2.94 0.95 5.97
CA ALA A 302 4.14 1.36 6.68
C ALA A 302 4.80 0.20 7.42
N TYR A 303 6.10 0.35 7.70
CA TYR A 303 6.74 -0.33 8.81
C TYR A 303 6.50 0.47 10.08
N VAL A 304 5.97 -0.20 11.10
CA VAL A 304 5.74 0.36 12.44
C VAL A 304 6.52 -0.45 13.48
N MET A 305 6.83 0.19 14.60
CA MET A 305 7.53 -0.43 15.72
C MET A 305 6.56 -0.71 16.86
N ASN A 306 6.58 -1.94 17.39
CA ASN A 306 5.87 -2.30 18.60
C ASN A 306 6.41 -1.51 19.80
N LYS A 307 5.54 -0.82 20.52
CA LYS A 307 5.93 -0.04 21.70
C LYS A 307 6.62 -0.88 22.78
N GLN A 308 6.25 -2.15 22.91
CA GLN A 308 6.80 -3.09 23.90
C GLN A 308 8.07 -3.81 23.43
N SER A 309 8.53 -3.55 22.19
CA SER A 309 9.78 -4.16 21.70
C SER A 309 10.94 -3.88 22.64
N GLN A 310 11.68 -4.93 22.98
CA GLN A 310 12.93 -4.85 23.73
C GLN A 310 14.13 -4.58 22.82
N GLN A 311 13.93 -4.57 21.51
CA GLN A 311 14.96 -4.42 20.49
C GLN A 311 14.81 -3.12 19.69
N LYS A 312 14.32 -2.04 20.31
CA LYS A 312 13.94 -0.78 19.64
C LYS A 312 15.04 -0.18 18.78
N ALA A 313 16.29 -0.17 19.27
CA ALA A 313 17.42 0.35 18.51
C ALA A 313 17.67 -0.47 17.23
N ALA A 314 17.69 -1.80 17.31
CA ALA A 314 17.88 -2.69 16.17
C ALA A 314 16.64 -2.68 15.23
N ALA A 315 15.44 -2.53 15.79
CA ALA A 315 14.20 -2.36 15.03
C ALA A 315 14.22 -1.05 14.21
N TRP A 316 14.74 0.04 14.79
CA TRP A 316 14.93 1.29 14.06
C TRP A 316 15.93 1.16 12.92
N GLU A 317 17.10 0.50 13.16
CA GLU A 317 18.08 0.23 12.10
C GLU A 317 17.43 -0.51 10.92
N LEU A 318 16.58 -1.51 11.21
CA LEU A 318 15.86 -2.24 10.18
C LEU A 318 14.85 -1.34 9.44
N ILE A 319 14.00 -0.60 10.16
CA ILE A 319 13.01 0.31 9.56
C ILE A 319 13.70 1.37 8.71
N SER A 320 14.75 2.00 9.22
CA SER A 320 15.48 3.05 8.53
C SER A 320 16.18 2.55 7.27
N TYR A 321 16.69 1.30 7.27
CA TYR A 321 17.25 0.67 6.08
C TYR A 321 16.17 0.37 5.04
N LEU A 322 15.09 -0.29 5.44
CA LEU A 322 14.00 -0.72 4.54
C LEU A 322 13.30 0.47 3.87
N THR A 323 13.15 1.57 4.59
CA THR A 323 12.53 2.82 4.10
C THR A 323 13.56 3.86 3.65
N GLY A 324 14.85 3.57 3.83
CA GLY A 324 15.97 4.34 3.32
C GLY A 324 16.13 4.19 1.80
N LYS A 325 16.96 5.05 1.20
CA LYS A 325 17.13 5.08 -0.27
C LYS A 325 17.55 3.74 -0.86
N ALA A 326 18.48 3.03 -0.21
CA ALA A 326 19.00 1.75 -0.71
C ALA A 326 17.98 0.62 -0.64
N GLY A 327 17.36 0.42 0.53
CA GLY A 327 16.34 -0.62 0.72
C GLY A 327 15.11 -0.37 -0.14
N MET A 328 14.60 0.85 -0.15
CA MET A 328 13.43 1.22 -0.95
C MET A 328 13.70 1.07 -2.45
N GLN A 329 14.87 1.48 -2.94
CA GLN A 329 15.20 1.28 -4.35
C GLN A 329 15.18 -0.19 -4.75
N LYS A 330 15.75 -1.09 -3.94
CA LYS A 330 15.72 -2.53 -4.20
C LYS A 330 14.31 -3.09 -4.16
N TRP A 331 13.53 -2.70 -3.15
CA TRP A 331 12.15 -3.14 -2.98
C TRP A 331 11.27 -2.75 -4.17
N THR A 332 11.43 -1.52 -4.69
CA THR A 332 10.56 -0.98 -5.73
C THR A 332 11.10 -1.10 -7.16
N ALA A 333 12.34 -1.57 -7.34
CA ALA A 333 12.98 -1.66 -8.66
C ALA A 333 12.26 -2.56 -9.67
N THR A 334 11.52 -3.56 -9.20
CA THR A 334 10.74 -4.47 -10.06
C THR A 334 9.43 -3.89 -10.57
N GLY A 335 9.01 -2.74 -10.02
CA GLY A 335 7.75 -2.09 -10.38
C GLY A 335 6.48 -2.76 -9.80
N PHE A 336 6.59 -3.72 -8.90
CA PHE A 336 5.45 -4.27 -8.16
C PHE A 336 4.81 -3.22 -7.25
N ALA A 337 5.62 -2.36 -6.67
CA ALA A 337 5.21 -1.29 -5.77
C ALA A 337 5.85 0.03 -6.19
N LEU A 338 5.23 1.15 -5.84
CA LEU A 338 5.77 2.48 -6.09
C LEU A 338 6.55 2.96 -4.85
N PRO A 339 7.71 3.62 -5.04
CA PRO A 339 8.53 4.11 -3.95
C PRO A 339 7.91 5.33 -3.29
N THR A 340 7.93 5.35 -1.97
CA THR A 340 7.36 6.46 -1.18
C THR A 340 8.30 7.66 -1.07
N ARG A 341 9.58 7.50 -1.47
CA ARG A 341 10.55 8.59 -1.59
C ARG A 341 10.57 9.17 -3.01
N LYS A 342 10.39 10.47 -3.12
CA LYS A 342 10.39 11.22 -4.40
C LYS A 342 11.67 10.99 -5.20
N SER A 343 12.82 11.05 -4.53
CA SER A 343 14.12 10.84 -5.18
C SER A 343 14.28 9.44 -5.79
N ILE A 344 13.63 8.41 -5.21
CA ILE A 344 13.70 7.04 -5.73
C ILE A 344 12.74 6.85 -6.90
N ALA A 345 11.56 7.46 -6.88
CA ALA A 345 10.64 7.47 -8.04
C ALA A 345 11.32 8.07 -9.28
N GLN A 346 11.99 9.20 -9.11
CA GLN A 346 12.78 9.85 -10.17
C GLN A 346 13.94 8.97 -10.64
N LYS A 347 14.70 8.38 -9.71
CA LYS A 347 15.85 7.52 -10.03
C LYS A 347 15.44 6.28 -10.82
N LEU A 348 14.28 5.70 -10.52
CA LEU A 348 13.73 4.53 -11.23
C LEU A 348 13.00 4.92 -12.52
N GLY A 349 12.81 6.22 -12.78
CA GLY A 349 12.16 6.73 -13.98
C GLY A 349 10.64 6.48 -14.02
N TYR A 350 9.99 6.23 -12.87
CA TYR A 350 8.56 5.95 -12.82
C TYR A 350 7.68 7.17 -13.13
N ASP A 351 8.23 8.37 -12.98
CA ASP A 351 7.63 9.62 -13.45
C ASP A 351 7.62 9.77 -14.99
N LYS A 352 8.37 8.93 -15.71
CA LYS A 352 8.47 8.89 -17.18
C LYS A 352 7.91 7.60 -17.77
N ASP A 353 7.77 6.55 -16.99
CA ASP A 353 7.19 5.27 -17.41
C ASP A 353 5.74 5.46 -17.86
N ILE A 354 5.42 5.07 -19.08
CA ILE A 354 4.12 5.34 -19.71
C ILE A 354 2.94 4.73 -18.92
N LEU A 355 3.16 3.61 -18.22
CA LEU A 355 2.13 2.95 -17.42
C LEU A 355 2.09 3.44 -15.98
N ARG A 356 3.22 3.91 -15.42
CA ARG A 356 3.31 4.32 -14.00
C ARG A 356 3.20 5.81 -13.77
N LYS A 357 3.51 6.61 -14.79
CA LYS A 357 3.44 8.08 -14.69
C LYS A 357 2.10 8.61 -14.14
N PRO A 358 0.93 8.15 -14.61
CA PRO A 358 -0.35 8.61 -14.06
C PRO A 358 -0.55 8.22 -12.59
N LEU A 359 -0.05 7.04 -12.19
CA LEU A 359 -0.13 6.56 -10.80
C LEU A 359 0.77 7.40 -9.89
N VAL A 360 2.00 7.72 -10.33
CA VAL A 360 2.93 8.58 -9.58
C VAL A 360 2.39 10.00 -9.48
N ALA A 361 1.87 10.56 -10.56
CA ALA A 361 1.29 11.92 -10.56
C ALA A 361 0.10 12.04 -9.59
N GLY A 362 -0.68 10.96 -9.47
CA GLY A 362 -1.87 10.89 -8.62
C GLY A 362 -1.59 11.15 -7.14
N VAL A 363 -0.41 10.81 -6.61
CA VAL A 363 -0.13 10.88 -5.17
C VAL A 363 -0.27 12.29 -4.59
N SER A 364 0.00 13.31 -5.38
CA SER A 364 -0.03 14.72 -4.94
C SER A 364 -1.44 15.24 -4.62
N TYR A 365 -2.49 14.60 -5.15
CA TYR A 365 -3.90 14.96 -4.94
C TYR A 365 -4.76 13.77 -4.49
N ALA A 366 -4.12 12.66 -4.14
CA ALA A 366 -4.81 11.47 -3.67
C ALA A 366 -5.41 11.63 -2.28
N THR A 367 -6.51 10.94 -2.06
CA THR A 367 -7.06 10.73 -0.71
C THR A 367 -6.51 9.43 -0.16
N PRO A 368 -5.90 9.43 1.04
CA PRO A 368 -5.51 8.20 1.72
C PRO A 368 -6.71 7.27 1.96
N TRP A 369 -6.50 5.98 1.78
CA TRP A 369 -7.49 4.98 2.13
C TRP A 369 -7.59 4.86 3.66
N GLN A 370 -8.35 5.77 4.26
CA GLN A 370 -8.63 5.84 5.70
C GLN A 370 -10.07 6.26 5.92
N VAL A 371 -10.77 5.57 6.81
CA VAL A 371 -12.17 5.82 7.17
C VAL A 371 -12.38 5.81 8.68
N GLY A 372 -11.42 6.37 9.43
CA GLY A 372 -11.49 6.51 10.88
C GLY A 372 -11.06 5.24 11.63
N LYS A 373 -11.45 5.16 12.91
CA LYS A 373 -11.01 4.10 13.83
C LYS A 373 -11.78 2.78 13.67
N TYR A 374 -12.92 2.78 13.01
CA TYR A 374 -13.82 1.64 12.89
C TYR A 374 -14.07 1.26 11.41
N PRO A 375 -13.00 0.95 10.65
CA PRO A 375 -13.10 0.78 9.20
C PRO A 375 -14.08 -0.33 8.80
N ALA A 376 -14.11 -1.45 9.53
CA ALA A 376 -15.00 -2.56 9.20
C ALA A 376 -16.50 -2.18 9.31
N ALA A 377 -16.88 -1.39 10.32
CA ALA A 377 -18.26 -0.91 10.47
C ALA A 377 -18.65 0.03 9.30
N ILE A 378 -17.74 0.91 8.89
CA ILE A 378 -17.96 1.84 7.78
C ILE A 378 -18.08 1.09 6.45
N MET A 379 -17.07 0.28 6.12
CA MET A 379 -16.95 -0.40 4.82
C MET A 379 -18.07 -1.40 4.59
N ASN A 380 -18.26 -2.34 5.52
CA ASN A 380 -19.21 -3.44 5.32
C ASN A 380 -20.64 -2.93 5.12
N ASN A 381 -21.03 -1.91 5.91
CA ASN A 381 -22.35 -1.32 5.76
C ASN A 381 -22.49 -0.55 4.45
N PHE A 382 -21.48 0.23 4.07
CA PHE A 382 -21.49 0.93 2.79
C PHE A 382 -21.58 -0.04 1.62
N ASP A 383 -20.63 -0.96 1.49
CA ASP A 383 -20.47 -1.85 0.35
C ASP A 383 -21.74 -2.67 0.10
N ASN A 384 -22.29 -3.29 1.16
CA ASN A 384 -23.51 -4.08 1.05
C ASN A 384 -24.71 -3.26 0.55
N GLN A 385 -24.92 -2.06 1.09
CA GLN A 385 -26.07 -1.25 0.73
C GLN A 385 -25.86 -0.54 -0.62
N PHE A 386 -24.62 -0.15 -0.95
CA PHE A 386 -24.32 0.47 -2.23
C PHE A 386 -24.51 -0.51 -3.40
N VAL A 387 -24.08 -1.76 -3.26
CA VAL A 387 -24.35 -2.81 -4.24
C VAL A 387 -25.86 -3.04 -4.41
N SER A 388 -26.64 -3.05 -3.32
CA SER A 388 -28.09 -3.18 -3.40
C SER A 388 -28.73 -2.02 -4.16
N ALA A 389 -28.24 -0.79 -3.98
CA ALA A 389 -28.67 0.36 -4.75
C ALA A 389 -28.24 0.25 -6.22
N LEU A 390 -27.00 -0.20 -6.49
CA LEU A 390 -26.48 -0.38 -7.84
C LEU A 390 -27.33 -1.39 -8.65
N LEU A 391 -27.78 -2.46 -8.00
CA LEU A 391 -28.67 -3.46 -8.58
C LEU A 391 -30.14 -3.00 -8.68
N GLY A 392 -30.49 -1.80 -8.21
CA GLY A 392 -31.84 -1.26 -8.29
C GLY A 392 -32.83 -1.88 -7.28
N GLN A 393 -32.34 -2.60 -6.27
CA GLN A 393 -33.19 -3.20 -5.22
C GLN A 393 -33.76 -2.18 -4.26
N GLN A 394 -33.12 -1.02 -4.14
CA GLN A 394 -33.56 0.13 -3.36
C GLN A 394 -33.00 1.43 -3.96
N SER A 395 -33.54 2.59 -3.58
CA SER A 395 -32.97 3.86 -4.02
C SER A 395 -31.61 4.12 -3.36
N LEU A 396 -30.72 4.86 -4.04
CA LEU A 396 -29.42 5.24 -3.50
C LEU A 396 -29.56 5.94 -2.13
N GLN A 397 -30.52 6.86 -2.01
CA GLN A 397 -30.77 7.58 -0.76
C GLN A 397 -31.15 6.65 0.40
N GLN A 398 -32.06 5.70 0.16
CA GLN A 398 -32.48 4.71 1.17
C GLN A 398 -31.30 3.80 1.57
N ALA A 399 -30.53 3.33 0.57
CA ALA A 399 -29.37 2.49 0.78
C ALA A 399 -28.32 3.17 1.67
N MET A 400 -27.94 4.39 1.33
CA MET A 400 -26.92 5.12 2.05
C MET A 400 -27.37 5.56 3.46
N LEU A 401 -28.64 5.92 3.63
CA LEU A 401 -29.18 6.22 4.95
C LEU A 401 -29.18 4.99 5.85
N LYS A 402 -29.60 3.83 5.33
CA LYS A 402 -29.57 2.55 6.05
C LYS A 402 -28.14 2.14 6.43
N ALA A 403 -27.20 2.24 5.48
CA ALA A 403 -25.80 1.95 5.72
C ALA A 403 -25.20 2.86 6.80
N GLN A 404 -25.42 4.16 6.70
CA GLN A 404 -24.93 5.14 7.68
C GLN A 404 -25.49 4.89 9.07
N THR A 405 -26.80 4.61 9.19
CA THR A 405 -27.44 4.33 10.47
C THR A 405 -26.88 3.08 11.11
N ALA A 406 -26.74 2.00 10.35
CA ALA A 406 -26.19 0.73 10.86
C ALA A 406 -24.72 0.86 11.26
N ALA A 407 -23.90 1.53 10.46
CA ALA A 407 -22.50 1.79 10.79
C ALA A 407 -22.37 2.59 12.09
N ASN A 408 -23.16 3.65 12.25
CA ASN A 408 -23.12 4.50 13.44
C ASN A 408 -23.63 3.81 14.70
N GLN A 409 -24.59 2.89 14.57
CA GLN A 409 -25.01 2.03 15.68
C GLN A 409 -23.88 1.08 16.12
N GLN A 410 -23.19 0.46 15.16
CA GLN A 410 -22.05 -0.41 15.46
C GLN A 410 -20.90 0.36 16.13
N ILE A 411 -20.57 1.56 15.64
CA ILE A 411 -19.52 2.40 16.22
C ILE A 411 -19.81 2.72 17.68
N LYS A 412 -21.04 3.14 17.98
CA LYS A 412 -21.47 3.44 19.37
C LYS A 412 -21.36 2.28 20.33
N LEU A 413 -21.42 1.04 19.84
CA LEU A 413 -21.25 -0.15 20.67
C LEU A 413 -19.78 -0.52 20.91
N MET A 414 -18.86 0.05 20.13
CA MET A 414 -17.42 -0.18 20.21
C MET A 414 -16.68 0.92 21.00
N GLU A 415 -17.32 2.08 21.23
CA GLU A 415 -16.84 3.17 22.10
C GLU A 415 -17.08 2.87 23.58
#